data_d6dec14cda285457fe8cb8295b3320b1
#
_entry.id   d6dec14cda285457fe8cb8295b3320b1
#
_cell.length_a   1.000
_cell.length_b   1.000
_cell.length_c   1.000
_cell.angle_alpha   90.00
_cell.angle_beta   90.00
_cell.angle_gamma   90.00
#
_symmetry.space_group_name_H-M   'P 1'
#
loop_
_entity.id
_entity.type
_entity.pdbx_description
1 polymer ?
#
loop_
_entity_poly.entity_id
_entity_poly.type
_entity_poly.pdbx_seq_one_letter_code
_entity_poly.pdbx_strand_id
1 'polypeptide(L)'
;MQSVLKKNIAIIGGGWAGMAAAVVATQAGHHATVFEASHALGGRARVVSGSHASTLPDGTPLTLDNGQHILIGAYSETLKLMQTVGVNLENALLRMPLTLQFPDKTGLRLPDWPAPWVVGLDAAWGILTAKSWTWTDKLALFRAASGWQRGGFSCSQHLSVMQLCERSKPKITPRVMAELIEPLCLSALNTPMADASAQVFLRVLQDAMFSPNTEVHIQIDEKTSRNTTFGSANLLIPTRDLSNLFPHPAAAWLVKHGGNVLLGERVESIAFSNAGWQVNATAVKQTFDTVILAGSPSNMAIAGIHIAYAAINNIAKELEHLLRREVQDWQNSVNALRYEPIATVYAYSKGAKLSQPMLALRSDSGSEAQNPAQFVFDRGQLGGEHGLLAFVVSASQGDRFALQEKVIVQGRSQLNLPDLQPIQTIIEKRATFACTPGLQRPANQIAPGLLVCGDYVAGPYPATLEGAVRSALQAVKLL
;
A
#
# COMPACT_ATOMS: atom_id res chain seq x y z
N MET A 1 5.70 -1.41 37.21
CA MET A 1 4.94 -1.66 35.99
C MET A 1 3.48 -1.59 36.36
N GLN A 2 2.73 -0.57 35.90
CA GLN A 2 1.28 -0.57 36.01
C GLN A 2 0.77 -1.76 35.21
N SER A 3 -0.07 -2.61 35.82
CA SER A 3 -0.73 -3.71 35.12
C SER A 3 -1.68 -3.10 34.07
N VAL A 4 -1.33 -3.24 32.80
CA VAL A 4 -2.24 -2.85 31.71
C VAL A 4 -3.49 -3.70 31.87
N LEU A 5 -4.64 -3.07 32.02
CA LEU A 5 -5.92 -3.78 32.10
C LEU A 5 -6.14 -4.52 30.77
N LYS A 6 -6.22 -5.84 30.84
CA LYS A 6 -6.46 -6.70 29.67
C LYS A 6 -7.84 -6.40 29.09
N LYS A 7 -7.93 -6.01 27.84
CA LYS A 7 -9.17 -5.71 27.11
C LYS A 7 -9.49 -6.79 26.08
N ASN A 8 -10.79 -7.02 25.85
CA ASN A 8 -11.31 -7.78 24.72
C ASN A 8 -11.59 -6.80 23.58
N ILE A 9 -10.99 -7.04 22.43
CA ILE A 9 -11.01 -6.12 21.29
C ILE A 9 -11.61 -6.81 20.09
N ALA A 10 -12.66 -6.21 19.51
CA ALA A 10 -13.16 -6.61 18.19
C ALA A 10 -12.43 -5.82 17.10
N ILE A 11 -11.91 -6.49 16.09
CA ILE A 11 -11.27 -5.88 14.91
C ILE A 11 -12.10 -6.27 13.69
N ILE A 12 -12.69 -5.28 13.02
CA ILE A 12 -13.61 -5.50 11.91
C ILE A 12 -12.91 -5.27 10.59
N GLY A 13 -12.53 -6.38 9.95
CA GLY A 13 -11.79 -6.43 8.69
C GLY A 13 -10.42 -7.13 8.84
N GLY A 14 -10.21 -8.19 8.05
CA GLY A 14 -9.00 -9.02 8.02
C GLY A 14 -7.98 -8.57 6.94
N GLY A 15 -7.97 -7.28 6.59
CA GLY A 15 -6.95 -6.67 5.74
C GLY A 15 -5.63 -6.45 6.48
N TRP A 16 -4.64 -5.86 5.81
CA TRP A 16 -3.32 -5.57 6.40
C TRP A 16 -3.42 -4.73 7.68
N ALA A 17 -4.26 -3.69 7.70
CA ALA A 17 -4.45 -2.86 8.89
C ALA A 17 -5.05 -3.65 10.06
N GLY A 18 -6.10 -4.46 9.81
CA GLY A 18 -6.75 -5.23 10.85
C GLY A 18 -5.85 -6.34 11.42
N MET A 19 -5.14 -7.05 10.55
CA MET A 19 -4.18 -8.07 10.99
C MET A 19 -3.03 -7.44 11.79
N ALA A 20 -2.54 -6.25 11.38
CA ALA A 20 -1.53 -5.51 12.13
C ALA A 20 -2.06 -5.07 13.52
N ALA A 21 -3.30 -4.55 13.57
CA ALA A 21 -3.93 -4.18 14.84
C ALA A 21 -4.08 -5.38 15.78
N ALA A 22 -4.46 -6.56 15.24
CA ALA A 22 -4.62 -7.78 16.00
C ALA A 22 -3.30 -8.26 16.61
N VAL A 23 -2.23 -8.29 15.80
CA VAL A 23 -0.89 -8.69 16.26
C VAL A 23 -0.41 -7.74 17.36
N VAL A 24 -0.47 -6.43 17.14
CA VAL A 24 0.04 -5.42 18.08
C VAL A 24 -0.78 -5.38 19.37
N ALA A 25 -2.11 -5.49 19.29
CA ALA A 25 -2.97 -5.56 20.46
C ALA A 25 -2.67 -6.81 21.32
N THR A 26 -2.43 -7.95 20.68
CA THR A 26 -2.07 -9.20 21.37
C THR A 26 -0.68 -9.10 22.01
N GLN A 27 0.30 -8.46 21.35
CA GLN A 27 1.62 -8.18 21.94
C GLN A 27 1.52 -7.25 23.16
N ALA A 28 0.55 -6.33 23.16
CA ALA A 28 0.27 -5.45 24.30
C ALA A 28 -0.49 -6.14 25.45
N GLY A 29 -0.82 -7.44 25.32
CA GLY A 29 -1.50 -8.25 26.35
C GLY A 29 -3.01 -8.25 26.27
N HIS A 30 -3.61 -7.65 25.23
CA HIS A 30 -5.04 -7.68 25.00
C HIS A 30 -5.50 -8.97 24.30
N HIS A 31 -6.80 -9.25 24.31
CA HIS A 31 -7.39 -10.36 23.55
C HIS A 31 -8.07 -9.82 22.31
N ALA A 32 -7.57 -10.18 21.12
CA ALA A 32 -8.06 -9.69 19.84
C ALA A 32 -8.91 -10.77 19.13
N THR A 33 -10.07 -10.37 18.61
CA THR A 33 -10.91 -11.17 17.72
C THR A 33 -11.11 -10.40 16.42
N VAL A 34 -10.65 -10.99 15.32
CA VAL A 34 -10.79 -10.42 13.96
C VAL A 34 -12.04 -11.01 13.31
N PHE A 35 -12.91 -10.14 12.80
CA PHE A 35 -14.08 -10.47 12.00
C PHE A 35 -13.79 -10.09 10.54
N GLU A 36 -13.82 -11.07 9.63
CA GLU A 36 -13.65 -10.86 8.19
C GLU A 36 -14.85 -11.41 7.43
N ALA A 37 -15.47 -10.56 6.62
CA ALA A 37 -16.68 -10.90 5.88
C ALA A 37 -16.44 -11.91 4.75
N SER A 38 -15.22 -11.97 4.23
CA SER A 38 -14.84 -12.93 3.19
C SER A 38 -14.19 -14.18 3.79
N HIS A 39 -14.01 -15.23 2.97
CA HIS A 39 -13.23 -16.40 3.35
C HIS A 39 -11.72 -16.24 3.05
N ALA A 40 -11.30 -15.04 2.62
CA ALA A 40 -9.91 -14.74 2.30
C ALA A 40 -9.42 -13.50 3.05
N LEU A 41 -8.25 -13.59 3.67
CA LEU A 41 -7.56 -12.48 4.33
C LEU A 41 -6.79 -11.60 3.33
N GLY A 42 -6.44 -10.39 3.77
CA GLY A 42 -5.56 -9.47 3.06
C GLY A 42 -6.27 -8.26 2.44
N GLY A 43 -7.60 -8.27 2.34
CA GLY A 43 -8.37 -7.14 1.84
C GLY A 43 -8.02 -6.77 0.40
N ARG A 44 -7.53 -5.54 0.17
CA ARG A 44 -7.11 -5.01 -1.15
C ARG A 44 -5.72 -5.48 -1.61
N ALA A 45 -4.98 -6.19 -0.78
CA ALA A 45 -3.66 -6.75 -1.11
C ALA A 45 -3.64 -8.23 -0.73
N ARG A 46 -4.11 -9.08 -1.66
CA ARG A 46 -4.28 -10.52 -1.44
C ARG A 46 -4.18 -11.31 -2.74
N VAL A 47 -4.05 -12.62 -2.60
CA VAL A 47 -4.19 -13.56 -3.71
C VAL A 47 -5.65 -13.59 -4.21
N VAL A 48 -5.81 -13.76 -5.50
CA VAL A 48 -7.12 -14.02 -6.14
C VAL A 48 -7.43 -15.51 -6.01
N SER A 49 -8.56 -15.83 -5.39
CA SER A 49 -8.99 -17.20 -5.14
C SER A 49 -10.37 -17.48 -5.76
N GLY A 50 -10.70 -18.76 -5.95
CA GLY A 50 -12.02 -19.22 -6.40
C GLY A 50 -12.23 -19.23 -7.90
N SER A 51 -13.43 -18.88 -8.37
CA SER A 51 -13.85 -18.92 -9.78
C SER A 51 -13.06 -18.04 -10.75
N HIS A 52 -12.14 -17.25 -10.22
CA HIS A 52 -11.24 -16.38 -10.98
C HIS A 52 -9.83 -16.98 -11.15
N ALA A 53 -9.62 -18.25 -10.81
CA ALA A 53 -8.35 -18.93 -11.06
C ALA A 53 -8.06 -18.95 -12.56
N SER A 54 -6.92 -18.42 -12.95
CA SER A 54 -6.43 -18.42 -14.34
C SER A 54 -5.45 -19.55 -14.56
N THR A 55 -5.33 -19.96 -15.82
CA THR A 55 -4.33 -20.94 -16.24
C THR A 55 -3.49 -20.37 -17.38
N LEU A 56 -2.27 -20.88 -17.52
CA LEU A 56 -1.50 -20.68 -18.73
C LEU A 56 -2.15 -21.41 -19.92
N PRO A 57 -1.75 -21.13 -21.17
CA PRO A 57 -2.26 -21.82 -22.36
C PRO A 57 -2.07 -23.34 -22.38
N ASP A 58 -1.10 -23.85 -21.61
CA ASP A 58 -0.85 -25.28 -21.44
C ASP A 58 -1.68 -25.93 -20.31
N GLY A 59 -2.53 -25.15 -19.64
CA GLY A 59 -3.37 -25.60 -18.53
C GLY A 59 -2.73 -25.47 -17.14
N THR A 60 -1.50 -24.97 -17.02
CA THR A 60 -0.83 -24.78 -15.74
C THR A 60 -1.61 -23.77 -14.89
N PRO A 61 -2.04 -24.12 -13.65
CA PRO A 61 -2.77 -23.23 -12.77
C PRO A 61 -1.89 -22.06 -12.33
N LEU A 62 -2.47 -20.85 -12.26
CA LEU A 62 -1.78 -19.65 -11.84
C LEU A 62 -2.25 -19.18 -10.47
N THR A 63 -1.29 -18.77 -9.64
CA THR A 63 -1.54 -17.99 -8.43
C THR A 63 -1.29 -16.52 -8.75
N LEU A 64 -2.35 -15.73 -8.78
CA LEU A 64 -2.30 -14.30 -9.09
C LEU A 64 -2.73 -13.48 -7.89
N ASP A 65 -2.07 -12.36 -7.68
CA ASP A 65 -2.52 -11.34 -6.73
C ASP A 65 -3.56 -10.41 -7.38
N ASN A 66 -4.40 -9.78 -6.55
CA ASN A 66 -5.37 -8.80 -7.05
C ASN A 66 -4.71 -7.50 -7.54
N GLY A 67 -3.41 -7.35 -7.35
CA GLY A 67 -2.58 -6.25 -7.82
C GLY A 67 -1.11 -6.51 -7.52
N GLN A 68 -0.22 -5.94 -8.34
CA GLN A 68 1.22 -6.00 -8.07
C GLN A 68 1.60 -4.92 -7.06
N HIS A 69 2.22 -5.31 -5.95
CA HIS A 69 2.65 -4.39 -4.90
C HIS A 69 4.18 -4.36 -4.81
N ILE A 70 4.70 -3.20 -4.44
CA ILE A 70 6.10 -2.98 -4.08
C ILE A 70 6.12 -2.41 -2.68
N LEU A 71 7.01 -2.91 -1.84
CA LEU A 71 7.38 -2.27 -0.60
C LEU A 71 8.69 -1.50 -0.82
N ILE A 72 8.99 -0.57 0.06
CA ILE A 72 10.30 0.09 0.08
C ILE A 72 10.98 -0.12 1.42
N GLY A 73 12.31 0.03 1.45
CA GLY A 73 13.07 -0.16 2.68
C GLY A 73 12.66 0.79 3.82
N ALA A 74 12.04 1.93 3.49
CA ALA A 74 11.48 2.86 4.47
C ALA A 74 10.20 2.35 5.17
N TYR A 75 9.62 1.21 4.76
CA TYR A 75 8.41 0.62 5.38
C TYR A 75 8.76 -0.16 6.67
N SER A 76 9.40 0.52 7.61
CA SER A 76 10.01 -0.08 8.79
C SER A 76 9.02 -0.86 9.67
N GLU A 77 7.80 -0.34 9.89
CA GLU A 77 6.83 -0.99 10.75
C GLU A 77 6.21 -2.23 10.09
N THR A 78 5.96 -2.17 8.79
CA THR A 78 5.49 -3.31 8.01
C THR A 78 6.51 -4.44 8.02
N LEU A 79 7.79 -4.15 7.73
CA LEU A 79 8.87 -5.13 7.73
C LEU A 79 9.06 -5.75 9.11
N LYS A 80 9.02 -4.94 10.17
CA LYS A 80 9.11 -5.40 11.56
C LYS A 80 7.96 -6.34 11.94
N LEU A 81 6.71 -6.01 11.57
CA LEU A 81 5.58 -6.88 11.84
C LEU A 81 5.61 -8.18 11.04
N MET A 82 6.04 -8.14 9.79
CA MET A 82 6.26 -9.36 9.00
C MET A 82 7.24 -10.30 9.70
N GLN A 83 8.35 -9.79 10.23
CA GLN A 83 9.28 -10.59 11.02
C GLN A 83 8.64 -11.12 12.31
N THR A 84 7.91 -10.28 13.05
CA THR A 84 7.22 -10.66 14.28
C THR A 84 6.33 -11.89 14.08
N VAL A 85 5.66 -11.99 12.93
CA VAL A 85 4.80 -13.12 12.61
C VAL A 85 5.53 -14.28 11.92
N GLY A 86 6.86 -14.23 11.87
CA GLY A 86 7.71 -15.33 11.40
C GLY A 86 8.01 -15.35 9.91
N VAL A 87 7.78 -14.24 9.19
CA VAL A 87 8.14 -14.14 7.76
C VAL A 87 9.65 -13.91 7.62
N ASN A 88 10.31 -14.79 6.88
CA ASN A 88 11.69 -14.57 6.47
C ASN A 88 11.73 -13.57 5.31
N LEU A 89 12.16 -12.34 5.58
CA LEU A 89 12.11 -11.23 4.61
C LEU A 89 13.04 -11.42 3.41
N GLU A 90 14.20 -12.08 3.57
CA GLU A 90 15.13 -12.35 2.47
C GLU A 90 14.55 -13.30 1.43
N ASN A 91 13.76 -14.28 1.91
CA ASN A 91 13.11 -15.25 1.05
C ASN A 91 11.77 -14.74 0.49
N ALA A 92 11.16 -13.76 1.15
CA ALA A 92 9.84 -13.25 0.79
C ALA A 92 9.88 -12.01 -0.10
N LEU A 93 11.02 -11.30 -0.13
CA LEU A 93 11.20 -10.03 -0.81
C LEU A 93 12.49 -10.03 -1.64
N LEU A 94 12.37 -9.76 -2.93
CA LEU A 94 13.52 -9.46 -3.76
C LEU A 94 13.92 -7.99 -3.55
N ARG A 95 15.12 -7.76 -3.02
CA ARG A 95 15.69 -6.42 -2.87
C ARG A 95 16.34 -5.97 -4.18
N MET A 96 16.04 -4.78 -4.62
CA MET A 96 16.76 -4.10 -5.70
C MET A 96 16.90 -2.60 -5.41
N PRO A 97 17.92 -1.92 -5.93
CA PRO A 97 18.03 -0.48 -5.82
C PRO A 97 16.84 0.20 -6.50
N LEU A 98 16.50 1.42 -6.08
CA LEU A 98 15.49 2.22 -6.77
C LEU A 98 15.86 2.32 -8.26
N THR A 99 14.98 1.81 -9.10
CA THR A 99 15.21 1.70 -10.54
C THR A 99 13.94 2.11 -11.29
N LEU A 100 14.07 3.10 -12.15
CA LEU A 100 13.08 3.50 -13.16
C LEU A 100 13.76 3.38 -14.53
N GLN A 101 14.12 2.16 -14.90
CA GLN A 101 14.79 1.85 -16.15
C GLN A 101 13.79 1.33 -17.16
N PHE A 102 13.86 1.89 -18.38
CA PHE A 102 13.04 1.49 -19.52
C PHE A 102 13.67 0.31 -20.28
N PRO A 103 12.91 -0.39 -21.16
CA PRO A 103 13.43 -1.52 -21.95
C PRO A 103 14.66 -1.17 -22.80
N ASP A 104 14.78 0.07 -23.27
CA ASP A 104 15.93 0.59 -24.00
C ASP A 104 17.15 0.93 -23.12
N LYS A 105 17.10 0.56 -21.84
CA LYS A 105 18.11 0.80 -20.80
C LYS A 105 18.37 2.29 -20.50
N THR A 106 17.47 3.17 -20.90
CA THR A 106 17.45 4.59 -20.47
C THR A 106 16.75 4.73 -19.13
N GLY A 107 16.74 5.94 -18.55
CA GLY A 107 16.12 6.25 -17.28
C GLY A 107 17.09 6.24 -16.09
N LEU A 108 16.52 6.30 -14.88
CA LEU A 108 17.26 6.41 -13.62
C LEU A 108 17.45 5.03 -12.98
N ARG A 109 18.66 4.74 -12.51
CA ARG A 109 18.96 3.61 -11.64
C ARG A 109 19.92 4.06 -10.56
N LEU A 110 19.57 3.86 -9.30
CA LEU A 110 20.50 4.06 -8.21
C LEU A 110 21.53 2.93 -8.16
N PRO A 111 22.77 3.19 -7.67
CA PRO A 111 23.76 2.15 -7.49
C PRO A 111 23.32 1.17 -6.40
N ASP A 112 23.73 -0.08 -6.53
CA ASP A 112 23.51 -1.11 -5.51
C ASP A 112 24.67 -1.09 -4.50
N TRP A 113 24.82 0.02 -3.80
CA TRP A 113 25.80 0.14 -2.75
C TRP A 113 25.25 -0.39 -1.42
N PRO A 114 26.07 -1.09 -0.62
CA PRO A 114 25.72 -1.30 0.78
C PRO A 114 25.62 0.08 1.44
N ALA A 115 24.56 0.37 2.15
CA ALA A 115 24.17 1.61 2.83
C ALA A 115 25.10 2.82 2.57
N PRO A 116 24.71 3.83 1.82
CA PRO A 116 25.59 4.93 1.45
C PRO A 116 26.12 5.63 2.70
N TRP A 117 27.43 5.84 2.76
CA TRP A 117 28.10 6.52 3.88
C TRP A 117 27.66 7.98 4.04
N VAL A 118 27.16 8.55 2.94
CA VAL A 118 26.60 9.91 2.89
C VAL A 118 25.19 9.83 2.31
N VAL A 119 24.23 10.31 3.05
CA VAL A 119 22.83 10.36 2.65
C VAL A 119 22.66 11.15 1.36
N GLY A 120 21.99 10.56 0.36
CA GLY A 120 21.73 11.17 -0.95
C GLY A 120 22.87 11.05 -1.97
N LEU A 121 23.99 10.40 -1.65
CA LEU A 121 25.10 10.21 -2.57
C LEU A 121 24.74 9.23 -3.69
N ASP A 122 23.94 8.24 -3.38
CA ASP A 122 23.36 7.27 -4.30
C ASP A 122 22.41 7.95 -5.31
N ALA A 123 21.57 8.87 -4.83
CA ALA A 123 20.69 9.67 -5.69
C ALA A 123 21.50 10.59 -6.62
N ALA A 124 22.49 11.28 -6.09
CA ALA A 124 23.36 12.13 -6.90
C ALA A 124 24.09 11.32 -7.98
N TRP A 125 24.62 10.14 -7.62
CA TRP A 125 25.24 9.24 -8.58
C TRP A 125 24.26 8.73 -9.62
N GLY A 126 23.05 8.31 -9.21
CA GLY A 126 21.99 7.87 -10.11
C GLY A 126 21.64 8.97 -11.14
N ILE A 127 21.50 10.23 -10.70
CA ILE A 127 21.24 11.37 -11.59
C ILE A 127 22.40 11.57 -12.55
N LEU A 128 23.64 11.54 -12.07
CA LEU A 128 24.84 11.75 -12.91
C LEU A 128 25.00 10.66 -13.98
N THR A 129 24.65 9.43 -13.63
CA THR A 129 24.79 8.27 -14.53
C THR A 129 23.54 7.96 -15.35
N ALA A 130 22.43 8.71 -15.14
CA ALA A 130 21.18 8.53 -15.89
C ALA A 130 21.44 8.62 -17.40
N LYS A 131 21.15 7.52 -18.11
CA LYS A 131 21.37 7.43 -19.56
C LYS A 131 20.35 8.26 -20.32
N SER A 132 20.76 8.85 -21.44
CA SER A 132 19.96 9.74 -22.30
C SER A 132 19.56 11.10 -21.71
N TRP A 133 19.85 11.35 -20.43
CA TRP A 133 19.61 12.66 -19.84
C TRP A 133 20.73 13.64 -20.20
N THR A 134 20.34 14.82 -20.67
CA THR A 134 21.27 15.92 -20.94
C THR A 134 21.76 16.54 -19.64
N TRP A 135 22.85 17.30 -19.71
CA TRP A 135 23.32 18.06 -18.54
C TRP A 135 22.27 19.05 -18.03
N THR A 136 21.44 19.60 -18.92
CA THR A 136 20.30 20.45 -18.52
C THR A 136 19.30 19.70 -17.68
N ASP A 137 18.95 18.46 -18.07
CA ASP A 137 18.02 17.60 -17.31
C ASP A 137 18.56 17.31 -15.91
N LYS A 138 19.84 16.88 -15.85
CA LYS A 138 20.53 16.54 -14.60
C LYS A 138 20.64 17.73 -13.66
N LEU A 139 21.05 18.89 -14.17
CA LEU A 139 21.22 20.11 -13.38
C LEU A 139 19.87 20.66 -12.89
N ALA A 140 18.83 20.60 -13.71
CA ALA A 140 17.49 21.03 -13.32
C ALA A 140 16.96 20.20 -12.16
N LEU A 141 17.07 18.86 -12.25
CA LEU A 141 16.64 17.96 -11.17
C LEU A 141 17.49 18.15 -9.90
N PHE A 142 18.82 18.23 -10.05
CA PHE A 142 19.72 18.40 -8.91
C PHE A 142 19.43 19.69 -8.13
N ARG A 143 19.21 20.81 -8.83
CA ARG A 143 18.86 22.08 -8.20
C ARG A 143 17.47 22.06 -7.55
N ALA A 144 16.49 21.44 -8.21
CA ALA A 144 15.16 21.27 -7.64
C ALA A 144 15.21 20.43 -6.35
N ALA A 145 15.84 19.25 -6.39
CA ALA A 145 16.01 18.36 -5.24
C ALA A 145 16.76 19.05 -4.09
N SER A 146 17.85 19.75 -4.38
CA SER A 146 18.58 20.55 -3.38
C SER A 146 17.74 21.71 -2.81
N GLY A 147 16.86 22.28 -3.62
CA GLY A 147 15.89 23.29 -3.18
C GLY A 147 14.85 22.71 -2.22
N TRP A 148 14.30 21.57 -2.56
CA TRP A 148 13.34 20.85 -1.71
C TRP A 148 13.98 20.40 -0.38
N GLN A 149 15.19 19.88 -0.44
CA GLN A 149 15.96 19.49 0.77
C GLN A 149 16.23 20.69 1.68
N ARG A 150 16.69 21.82 1.15
CA ARG A 150 16.92 23.06 1.93
C ARG A 150 15.61 23.61 2.53
N GLY A 151 14.48 23.43 1.83
CA GLY A 151 13.14 23.75 2.32
C GLY A 151 12.58 22.71 3.29
N GLY A 152 13.36 21.72 3.75
CA GLY A 152 12.92 20.67 4.66
C GLY A 152 11.82 19.77 4.07
N PHE A 153 11.79 19.60 2.74
CA PHE A 153 10.75 18.83 2.04
C PHE A 153 9.32 19.30 2.37
N SER A 154 9.17 20.60 2.58
CA SER A 154 7.90 21.24 2.91
C SER A 154 7.48 22.22 1.83
N CYS A 155 6.17 22.30 1.59
CA CYS A 155 5.58 23.26 0.67
C CYS A 155 4.15 23.61 1.15
N SER A 156 3.49 24.55 0.45
CA SER A 156 2.07 24.82 0.71
C SER A 156 1.22 23.56 0.48
N GLN A 157 0.35 23.24 1.42
CA GLN A 157 -0.56 22.10 1.35
C GLN A 157 -1.51 22.12 0.15
N HIS A 158 -1.68 23.27 -0.51
CA HIS A 158 -2.56 23.46 -1.66
C HIS A 158 -1.86 23.27 -3.01
N LEU A 159 -0.56 22.95 -3.03
CA LEU A 159 0.18 22.73 -4.26
C LEU A 159 0.02 21.30 -4.77
N SER A 160 -0.17 21.18 -6.09
CA SER A 160 0.00 19.90 -6.77
C SER A 160 1.48 19.63 -7.12
N VAL A 161 1.81 18.36 -7.41
CA VAL A 161 3.14 17.94 -7.85
C VAL A 161 3.55 18.68 -9.13
N MET A 162 2.63 18.83 -10.08
CA MET A 162 2.87 19.60 -11.30
C MET A 162 3.26 21.03 -10.99
N GLN A 163 2.47 21.73 -10.15
CA GLN A 163 2.77 23.10 -9.74
C GLN A 163 4.08 23.25 -8.97
N LEU A 164 4.45 22.26 -8.15
CA LEU A 164 5.73 22.21 -7.47
C LEU A 164 6.90 22.19 -8.46
N CYS A 165 6.80 21.33 -9.48
CA CYS A 165 7.83 21.19 -10.52
C CYS A 165 7.94 22.44 -11.39
N GLU A 166 6.82 23.05 -11.76
CA GLU A 166 6.79 24.30 -12.54
C GLU A 166 7.38 25.52 -11.81
N ARG A 167 7.26 25.54 -10.47
CA ARG A 167 7.81 26.61 -9.62
C ARG A 167 9.29 26.43 -9.31
N SER A 168 9.86 25.26 -9.60
CA SER A 168 11.30 25.01 -9.43
C SER A 168 12.15 25.93 -10.32
N LYS A 169 13.32 26.34 -9.82
CA LYS A 169 14.22 27.23 -10.55
C LYS A 169 15.62 26.60 -10.67
N PRO A 170 16.03 26.15 -11.86
CA PRO A 170 15.27 26.10 -13.12
C PRO A 170 14.07 25.16 -13.06
N LYS A 171 13.11 25.30 -13.96
CA LYS A 171 12.00 24.37 -14.11
C LYS A 171 12.52 22.97 -14.42
N ILE A 172 11.88 21.95 -13.87
CA ILE A 172 12.14 20.55 -14.23
C ILE A 172 11.80 20.36 -15.70
N THR A 173 12.69 19.71 -16.44
CA THR A 173 12.54 19.53 -17.89
C THR A 173 11.43 18.54 -18.22
N PRO A 174 10.78 18.63 -19.40
CA PRO A 174 9.75 17.68 -19.80
C PRO A 174 10.22 16.22 -19.78
N ARG A 175 11.51 15.97 -20.10
CA ARG A 175 12.09 14.63 -20.03
C ARG A 175 12.11 14.08 -18.60
N VAL A 176 12.62 14.85 -17.65
CA VAL A 176 12.66 14.44 -16.23
C VAL A 176 11.26 14.30 -15.67
N MET A 177 10.32 15.15 -16.11
CA MET A 177 8.90 14.99 -15.74
C MET A 177 8.37 13.62 -16.19
N ALA A 178 8.55 13.26 -17.46
CA ALA A 178 8.01 12.02 -18.04
C ALA A 178 8.76 10.75 -17.60
N GLU A 179 10.08 10.82 -17.39
CA GLU A 179 10.90 9.64 -17.11
C GLU A 179 11.14 9.39 -15.60
N LEU A 180 10.84 10.38 -14.73
CA LEU A 180 11.04 10.24 -13.29
C LEU A 180 9.83 10.70 -12.46
N ILE A 181 9.43 11.97 -12.59
CA ILE A 181 8.48 12.56 -11.64
C ILE A 181 7.10 11.91 -11.78
N GLU A 182 6.59 11.80 -13.00
CA GLU A 182 5.26 11.21 -13.26
C GLU A 182 5.19 9.72 -12.89
N PRO A 183 6.13 8.85 -13.34
CA PRO A 183 6.13 7.45 -12.90
C PRO A 183 6.25 7.29 -11.38
N LEU A 184 7.09 8.11 -10.73
CA LEU A 184 7.27 8.08 -9.29
C LEU A 184 6.02 8.57 -8.54
N CYS A 185 5.38 9.63 -9.02
CA CYS A 185 4.14 10.16 -8.47
C CYS A 185 3.01 9.13 -8.57
N LEU A 186 2.83 8.55 -9.76
CA LEU A 186 1.81 7.52 -10.00
C LEU A 186 2.06 6.25 -9.18
N SER A 187 3.31 5.78 -9.08
CA SER A 187 3.63 4.58 -8.29
C SER A 187 3.46 4.79 -6.79
N ALA A 188 3.78 5.99 -6.29
CA ALA A 188 3.73 6.29 -4.85
C ALA A 188 2.36 6.74 -4.36
N LEU A 189 1.59 7.48 -5.17
CA LEU A 189 0.36 8.14 -4.77
C LEU A 189 -0.88 7.65 -5.56
N ASN A 190 -0.68 6.89 -6.61
CA ASN A 190 -1.75 6.47 -7.54
C ASN A 190 -2.67 7.64 -7.96
N THR A 191 -2.10 8.84 -8.07
CA THR A 191 -2.82 10.07 -8.37
C THR A 191 -2.02 10.83 -9.42
N PRO A 192 -2.63 11.31 -10.53
CA PRO A 192 -1.94 12.08 -11.56
C PRO A 192 -1.27 13.34 -10.97
N MET A 193 -0.13 13.73 -11.52
CA MET A 193 0.68 14.87 -11.00
C MET A 193 -0.11 16.17 -10.87
N ALA A 194 -1.09 16.40 -11.74
CA ALA A 194 -1.93 17.60 -11.71
C ALA A 194 -2.79 17.67 -10.44
N ASP A 195 -3.21 16.50 -9.93
CA ASP A 195 -4.12 16.33 -8.80
C ASP A 195 -3.41 15.86 -7.53
N ALA A 196 -2.19 15.35 -7.64
CA ALA A 196 -1.46 14.79 -6.51
C ALA A 196 -0.87 15.88 -5.61
N SER A 197 -0.95 15.68 -4.29
CA SER A 197 -0.41 16.59 -3.29
C SER A 197 1.12 16.66 -3.34
N ALA A 198 1.66 17.85 -3.58
CA ALA A 198 3.10 18.09 -3.54
C ALA A 198 3.70 17.82 -2.14
N GLN A 199 2.98 18.15 -1.08
CA GLN A 199 3.44 17.92 0.29
C GLN A 199 3.60 16.42 0.59
N VAL A 200 2.64 15.59 0.14
CA VAL A 200 2.73 14.13 0.30
C VAL A 200 3.86 13.57 -0.57
N PHE A 201 3.99 14.03 -1.80
CA PHE A 201 5.08 13.62 -2.70
C PHE A 201 6.46 13.95 -2.13
N LEU A 202 6.66 15.17 -1.63
CA LEU A 202 7.91 15.57 -0.98
C LEU A 202 8.21 14.73 0.26
N ARG A 203 7.19 14.36 1.03
CA ARG A 203 7.36 13.46 2.17
C ARG A 203 7.79 12.06 1.76
N VAL A 204 7.21 11.50 0.69
CA VAL A 204 7.65 10.21 0.13
C VAL A 204 9.11 10.28 -0.31
N LEU A 205 9.50 11.35 -1.00
CA LEU A 205 10.90 11.56 -1.40
C LEU A 205 11.83 11.66 -0.18
N GLN A 206 11.44 12.42 0.84
CA GLN A 206 12.20 12.54 2.07
C GLN A 206 12.40 11.18 2.74
N ASP A 207 11.32 10.43 2.90
CA ASP A 207 11.36 9.14 3.58
C ASP A 207 12.15 8.09 2.79
N ALA A 208 12.01 8.06 1.46
CA ALA A 208 12.77 7.16 0.61
C ALA A 208 14.28 7.48 0.55
N MET A 209 14.64 8.77 0.51
CA MET A 209 16.02 9.17 0.25
C MET A 209 16.82 9.51 1.53
N PHE A 210 16.15 9.89 2.63
CA PHE A 210 16.79 10.46 3.80
C PHE A 210 16.39 9.79 5.13
N SER A 211 15.49 8.79 5.11
CA SER A 211 15.22 7.99 6.30
C SER A 211 16.39 7.07 6.63
N PRO A 212 16.57 6.71 7.90
CA PRO A 212 17.51 5.68 8.29
C PRO A 212 17.21 4.36 7.57
N ASN A 213 18.26 3.61 7.28
CA ASN A 213 18.12 2.26 6.76
C ASN A 213 17.38 1.38 7.77
N THR A 214 16.57 0.47 7.30
CA THR A 214 15.86 -0.48 8.16
C THR A 214 16.74 -1.68 8.42
N GLU A 215 17.19 -1.80 9.66
CA GLU A 215 17.87 -3.00 10.13
C GLU A 215 16.85 -4.09 10.42
N VAL A 216 17.14 -5.26 9.89
CA VAL A 216 16.31 -6.45 10.00
C VAL A 216 17.11 -7.58 10.59
N HIS A 217 16.63 -8.12 11.72
CA HIS A 217 17.27 -9.24 12.38
C HIS A 217 16.72 -10.55 11.80
N ILE A 218 17.56 -11.31 11.11
CA ILE A 218 17.15 -12.57 10.48
C ILE A 218 17.65 -13.73 11.32
N GLN A 219 16.72 -14.51 11.85
CA GLN A 219 17.00 -15.79 12.47
C GLN A 219 17.21 -16.82 11.35
N ILE A 220 18.40 -17.40 11.27
CA ILE A 220 18.75 -18.42 10.27
C ILE A 220 18.42 -19.81 10.84
N ASP A 221 18.79 -20.07 12.08
CA ASP A 221 18.46 -21.25 12.87
C ASP A 221 18.39 -20.90 14.37
N GLU A 222 18.21 -21.89 15.26
CA GLU A 222 18.07 -21.64 16.71
C GLU A 222 19.30 -20.94 17.35
N LYS A 223 20.46 -20.99 16.71
CA LYS A 223 21.75 -20.48 17.27
C LYS A 223 22.35 -19.37 16.41
N THR A 224 21.93 -19.24 15.17
CA THR A 224 22.56 -18.34 14.19
C THR A 224 21.56 -17.28 13.76
N SER A 225 21.96 -16.04 13.92
CA SER A 225 21.21 -14.89 13.40
C SER A 225 22.16 -13.91 12.71
N ARG A 226 21.65 -13.15 11.75
CA ARG A 226 22.40 -12.05 11.15
C ARG A 226 21.50 -10.83 11.01
N ASN A 227 22.14 -9.65 10.98
CA ASN A 227 21.46 -8.42 10.64
C ASN A 227 21.57 -8.18 9.13
N THR A 228 20.45 -7.95 8.48
CA THR A 228 20.39 -7.46 7.11
C THR A 228 19.85 -6.05 7.13
N THR A 229 20.42 -5.19 6.30
CA THR A 229 20.02 -3.79 6.23
C THR A 229 19.36 -3.51 4.88
N PHE A 230 18.13 -3.03 4.90
CA PHE A 230 17.46 -2.48 3.72
C PHE A 230 17.67 -0.97 3.68
N GLY A 231 18.29 -0.47 2.61
CA GLY A 231 18.34 0.96 2.34
C GLY A 231 16.93 1.51 2.16
N SER A 232 16.64 2.69 2.72
CA SER A 232 15.30 3.30 2.68
C SER A 232 14.71 3.40 1.27
N ALA A 233 15.53 3.66 0.26
CA ALA A 233 15.14 3.73 -1.16
C ALA A 233 15.07 2.36 -1.85
N ASN A 234 15.49 1.25 -1.21
CA ASN A 234 15.43 -0.05 -1.87
C ASN A 234 13.98 -0.43 -2.20
N LEU A 235 13.77 -0.91 -3.41
CA LEU A 235 12.54 -1.58 -3.79
C LEU A 235 12.58 -3.01 -3.26
N LEU A 236 11.51 -3.41 -2.61
CA LEU A 236 11.32 -4.73 -2.02
C LEU A 236 10.11 -5.37 -2.70
N ILE A 237 10.38 -6.23 -3.69
CA ILE A 237 9.35 -6.81 -4.53
C ILE A 237 8.98 -8.19 -3.98
N PRO A 238 7.69 -8.48 -3.69
CA PRO A 238 7.25 -9.77 -3.20
C PRO A 238 7.59 -10.92 -4.16
N THR A 239 8.21 -11.97 -3.62
CA THR A 239 8.47 -13.25 -4.31
C THR A 239 7.44 -14.31 -3.95
N ARG A 240 6.48 -13.97 -3.10
CA ARG A 240 5.33 -14.78 -2.70
C ARG A 240 4.06 -13.99 -3.00
N ASP A 241 2.92 -14.67 -2.97
CA ASP A 241 1.64 -13.99 -3.03
C ASP A 241 1.40 -13.13 -1.78
N LEU A 242 0.59 -12.10 -1.93
CA LEU A 242 0.38 -11.07 -0.91
C LEU A 242 -0.32 -11.60 0.35
N SER A 243 -1.13 -12.66 0.23
CA SER A 243 -1.79 -13.29 1.39
C SER A 243 -0.77 -14.02 2.27
N ASN A 244 0.20 -14.70 1.66
CA ASN A 244 1.29 -15.38 2.36
C ASN A 244 2.45 -14.45 2.75
N LEU A 245 2.43 -13.21 2.28
CA LEU A 245 3.44 -12.22 2.67
C LEU A 245 3.24 -11.70 4.10
N PHE A 246 1.97 -11.48 4.54
CA PHE A 246 1.68 -11.01 5.90
C PHE A 246 0.34 -11.52 6.46
N PRO A 247 -0.81 -11.41 5.79
CA PRO A 247 -2.12 -11.70 6.40
C PRO A 247 -2.26 -13.13 6.96
N HIS A 248 -1.86 -14.16 6.21
CA HIS A 248 -1.92 -15.55 6.68
C HIS A 248 -0.92 -15.85 7.81
N PRO A 249 0.37 -15.46 7.72
CA PRO A 249 1.29 -15.57 8.85
C PRO A 249 0.80 -14.84 10.11
N ALA A 250 0.22 -13.65 9.96
CA ALA A 250 -0.34 -12.88 11.06
C ALA A 250 -1.53 -13.59 11.72
N ALA A 251 -2.41 -14.20 10.92
CA ALA A 251 -3.53 -14.99 11.45
C ALA A 251 -3.05 -16.22 12.22
N ALA A 252 -2.11 -16.97 11.66
CA ALA A 252 -1.51 -18.13 12.33
C ALA A 252 -0.81 -17.73 13.64
N TRP A 253 -0.07 -16.62 13.62
CA TRP A 253 0.56 -16.06 14.80
C TRP A 253 -0.45 -15.65 15.86
N LEU A 254 -1.53 -14.95 15.46
CA LEU A 254 -2.59 -14.50 16.36
C LEU A 254 -3.27 -15.67 17.08
N VAL A 255 -3.67 -16.71 16.33
CA VAL A 255 -4.30 -17.91 16.91
C VAL A 255 -3.35 -18.62 17.89
N LYS A 256 -2.06 -18.75 17.55
CA LYS A 256 -1.04 -19.31 18.44
C LYS A 256 -0.89 -18.52 19.75
N HIS A 257 -1.18 -17.22 19.76
CA HIS A 257 -1.10 -16.35 20.93
C HIS A 257 -2.46 -16.08 21.60
N GLY A 258 -3.46 -16.91 21.31
CA GLY A 258 -4.77 -16.90 21.99
C GLY A 258 -5.78 -15.89 21.48
N GLY A 259 -5.55 -15.27 20.32
CA GLY A 259 -6.56 -14.48 19.62
C GLY A 259 -7.40 -15.31 18.66
N ASN A 260 -8.41 -14.69 18.06
CA ASN A 260 -9.35 -15.35 17.16
C ASN A 260 -9.39 -14.68 15.78
N VAL A 261 -9.59 -15.49 14.73
CA VAL A 261 -9.88 -15.04 13.37
C VAL A 261 -11.11 -15.73 12.86
N LEU A 262 -12.16 -14.97 12.60
CA LEU A 262 -13.47 -15.45 12.16
C LEU A 262 -13.69 -15.03 10.70
N LEU A 263 -13.58 -16.00 9.79
CA LEU A 263 -13.79 -15.81 8.35
C LEU A 263 -15.25 -16.08 7.98
N GLY A 264 -15.76 -15.37 6.97
CA GLY A 264 -17.18 -15.46 6.59
C GLY A 264 -18.12 -14.72 7.55
N GLU A 265 -17.57 -14.07 8.57
CA GLU A 265 -18.32 -13.35 9.61
C GLU A 265 -18.43 -11.87 9.25
N ARG A 266 -19.48 -11.51 8.55
CA ARG A 266 -19.81 -10.11 8.24
C ARG A 266 -20.42 -9.45 9.46
N VAL A 267 -19.77 -8.39 9.95
CA VAL A 267 -20.37 -7.54 10.99
C VAL A 267 -21.45 -6.66 10.35
N GLU A 268 -22.67 -6.78 10.84
CA GLU A 268 -23.85 -6.06 10.34
C GLU A 268 -24.14 -4.83 11.18
N SER A 269 -23.90 -4.90 12.49
CA SER A 269 -24.10 -3.76 13.39
C SER A 269 -23.17 -3.82 14.61
N ILE A 270 -22.88 -2.64 15.14
CA ILE A 270 -22.28 -2.47 16.46
C ILE A 270 -23.19 -1.58 17.30
N ALA A 271 -23.32 -1.88 18.59
CA ALA A 271 -24.15 -1.12 19.50
C ALA A 271 -23.37 -0.81 20.78
N PHE A 272 -23.42 0.42 21.23
CA PHE A 272 -22.83 0.83 22.51
C PHE A 272 -23.83 0.59 23.64
N SER A 273 -23.36 0.01 24.74
CA SER A 273 -24.15 -0.23 25.95
C SER A 273 -23.28 -0.07 27.21
N ASN A 274 -23.88 -0.13 28.39
CA ASN A 274 -23.14 -0.12 29.67
C ASN A 274 -22.15 -1.28 29.82
N ALA A 275 -22.37 -2.40 29.11
CA ALA A 275 -21.46 -3.54 29.10
C ALA A 275 -20.34 -3.45 28.09
N GLY A 276 -20.27 -2.35 27.31
CA GLY A 276 -19.31 -2.14 26.23
C GLY A 276 -19.95 -2.16 24.84
N TRP A 277 -19.15 -2.45 23.83
CA TRP A 277 -19.52 -2.50 22.42
C TRP A 277 -20.02 -3.90 22.04
N GLN A 278 -21.31 -4.02 21.76
CA GLN A 278 -21.90 -5.26 21.21
C GLN A 278 -21.66 -5.31 19.71
N VAL A 279 -21.01 -6.36 19.24
CA VAL A 279 -20.80 -6.66 17.81
C VAL A 279 -21.77 -7.75 17.39
N ASN A 280 -22.58 -7.47 16.36
CA ASN A 280 -23.47 -8.44 15.74
C ASN A 280 -22.93 -8.78 14.35
N ALA A 281 -22.48 -10.01 14.18
CA ALA A 281 -22.02 -10.58 12.92
C ALA A 281 -22.96 -11.69 12.46
N THR A 282 -22.70 -12.30 11.32
CA THR A 282 -23.57 -13.31 10.67
C THR A 282 -24.00 -14.42 11.62
N ALA A 283 -23.08 -15.03 12.35
CA ALA A 283 -23.38 -16.10 13.32
C ALA A 283 -22.98 -15.75 14.76
N VAL A 284 -22.24 -14.64 14.96
CA VAL A 284 -21.66 -14.28 16.26
C VAL A 284 -22.27 -12.98 16.78
N LYS A 285 -22.71 -13.04 18.07
CA LYS A 285 -23.09 -11.84 18.81
C LYS A 285 -22.29 -11.81 20.11
N GLN A 286 -21.44 -10.81 20.29
CA GLN A 286 -20.52 -10.73 21.41
C GLN A 286 -20.25 -9.28 21.83
N THR A 287 -19.91 -9.06 23.11
CA THR A 287 -19.57 -7.74 23.66
C THR A 287 -18.07 -7.64 23.86
N PHE A 288 -17.54 -6.44 23.54
CA PHE A 288 -16.13 -6.10 23.61
C PHE A 288 -15.91 -4.77 24.33
N ASP A 289 -14.73 -4.60 24.92
CA ASP A 289 -14.34 -3.34 25.56
C ASP A 289 -14.06 -2.24 24.52
N THR A 290 -13.56 -2.63 23.36
CA THR A 290 -13.18 -1.73 22.27
C THR A 290 -13.42 -2.37 20.90
N VAL A 291 -13.82 -1.55 19.93
CA VAL A 291 -13.94 -1.94 18.53
C VAL A 291 -12.95 -1.14 17.70
N ILE A 292 -12.22 -1.82 16.82
CA ILE A 292 -11.34 -1.20 15.80
C ILE A 292 -11.93 -1.49 14.42
N LEU A 293 -12.40 -0.46 13.74
CA LEU A 293 -12.84 -0.56 12.34
C LEU A 293 -11.61 -0.59 11.42
N ALA A 294 -11.36 -1.72 10.77
CA ALA A 294 -10.19 -1.96 9.93
C ALA A 294 -10.55 -2.29 8.46
N GLY A 295 -11.77 -2.09 8.08
CA GLY A 295 -12.25 -2.29 6.71
C GLY A 295 -12.01 -1.08 5.81
N SER A 296 -12.34 -1.23 4.53
CA SER A 296 -12.29 -0.10 3.60
C SER A 296 -13.30 0.98 4.01
N PRO A 297 -12.99 2.27 3.77
CA PRO A 297 -13.91 3.36 4.11
C PRO A 297 -15.32 3.15 3.60
N SER A 298 -15.45 2.75 2.34
CA SER A 298 -16.74 2.51 1.70
C SER A 298 -17.56 1.39 2.35
N ASN A 299 -16.89 0.37 2.88
CA ASN A 299 -17.58 -0.73 3.55
C ASN A 299 -17.99 -0.36 4.98
N MET A 300 -17.22 0.51 5.63
CA MET A 300 -17.47 0.92 7.01
C MET A 300 -18.49 2.06 7.11
N ALA A 301 -18.43 3.04 6.21
CA ALA A 301 -19.26 4.24 6.27
C ALA A 301 -20.60 4.14 5.50
N ILE A 302 -20.63 3.41 4.39
CA ILE A 302 -21.78 3.44 3.45
C ILE A 302 -22.59 2.15 3.48
N ALA A 303 -21.98 0.99 3.70
CA ALA A 303 -22.58 -0.31 3.39
C ALA A 303 -23.02 -1.12 4.58
N GLY A 304 -23.11 -0.57 5.77
CA GLY A 304 -23.85 -1.36 6.72
C GLY A 304 -23.28 -1.69 8.07
N ILE A 305 -22.38 -0.90 8.64
CA ILE A 305 -22.27 -0.99 10.10
C ILE A 305 -23.21 0.05 10.70
N HIS A 306 -24.36 -0.41 11.13
CA HIS A 306 -25.28 0.40 11.92
C HIS A 306 -24.71 0.56 13.32
N ILE A 307 -24.34 1.79 13.68
CA ILE A 307 -23.96 2.13 15.04
C ILE A 307 -25.25 2.48 15.78
N ALA A 308 -25.72 1.54 16.59
CA ALA A 308 -26.90 1.74 17.45
C ALA A 308 -26.44 2.18 18.84
N TYR A 309 -27.25 2.99 19.47
CA TYR A 309 -27.05 3.42 20.86
C TYR A 309 -28.25 2.91 21.65
N ALA A 310 -28.00 2.07 22.65
CA ALA A 310 -29.04 1.64 23.55
C ALA A 310 -29.38 2.80 24.52
N ALA A 311 -30.62 3.24 24.52
CA ALA A 311 -31.08 4.30 25.40
C ALA A 311 -30.94 3.88 26.88
N ILE A 312 -30.05 4.55 27.62
CA ILE A 312 -29.85 4.30 29.04
C ILE A 312 -29.83 5.66 29.75
N ASN A 313 -30.80 5.95 30.61
CA ASN A 313 -30.91 7.10 31.53
C ASN A 313 -30.47 8.50 30.98
N ASN A 314 -30.83 9.61 31.66
CA ASN A 314 -30.64 10.98 31.17
C ASN A 314 -29.16 11.38 30.86
N ILE A 315 -28.17 10.87 31.60
CA ILE A 315 -26.73 11.07 31.31
C ILE A 315 -26.34 10.37 30.00
N ALA A 316 -26.98 9.26 29.67
CA ALA A 316 -26.76 8.54 28.43
C ALA A 316 -27.26 9.28 27.17
N LYS A 317 -28.23 10.17 27.29
CA LYS A 317 -28.71 10.95 26.13
C LYS A 317 -27.70 11.96 25.65
N GLU A 318 -26.99 12.64 26.55
CA GLU A 318 -25.91 13.58 26.17
C GLU A 318 -24.72 12.82 25.54
N LEU A 319 -24.32 11.70 26.15
CA LEU A 319 -23.27 10.84 25.60
C LEU A 319 -23.69 10.26 24.24
N GLU A 320 -24.93 9.80 24.10
CA GLU A 320 -25.48 9.30 22.84
C GLU A 320 -25.44 10.39 21.75
N HIS A 321 -25.83 11.62 22.09
CA HIS A 321 -25.83 12.73 21.16
C HIS A 321 -24.40 13.09 20.70
N LEU A 322 -23.44 13.07 21.62
CA LEU A 322 -22.04 13.29 21.34
C LEU A 322 -21.48 12.19 20.42
N LEU A 323 -21.69 10.93 20.76
CA LEU A 323 -21.25 9.78 19.98
C LEU A 323 -21.84 9.77 18.55
N ARG A 324 -23.12 10.13 18.41
CA ARG A 324 -23.77 10.27 17.09
C ARG A 324 -23.10 11.33 16.25
N ARG A 325 -22.74 12.49 16.84
CA ARG A 325 -22.07 13.58 16.16
C ARG A 325 -20.66 13.15 15.73
N GLU A 326 -19.87 12.57 16.60
CA GLU A 326 -18.50 12.12 16.30
C GLU A 326 -18.49 11.08 15.16
N VAL A 327 -19.42 10.12 15.21
CA VAL A 327 -19.60 9.11 14.15
C VAL A 327 -20.01 9.76 12.84
N GLN A 328 -20.93 10.74 12.87
CA GLN A 328 -21.37 11.44 11.67
C GLN A 328 -20.23 12.28 11.06
N ASP A 329 -19.45 12.95 11.86
CA ASP A 329 -18.30 13.74 11.42
C ASP A 329 -17.23 12.83 10.77
N TRP A 330 -16.98 11.67 11.36
CA TRP A 330 -16.10 10.67 10.78
C TRP A 330 -16.64 10.16 9.44
N GLN A 331 -17.93 9.80 9.36
CA GLN A 331 -18.56 9.35 8.12
C GLN A 331 -18.48 10.40 7.02
N ASN A 332 -18.73 11.66 7.34
CA ASN A 332 -18.62 12.77 6.38
C ASN A 332 -17.18 12.90 5.84
N SER A 333 -16.19 12.81 6.73
CA SER A 333 -14.76 12.84 6.37
C SER A 333 -14.37 11.69 5.44
N VAL A 334 -14.86 10.50 5.72
CA VAL A 334 -14.56 9.28 4.94
C VAL A 334 -15.28 9.28 3.59
N ASN A 335 -16.54 9.76 3.55
CA ASN A 335 -17.33 9.86 2.32
C ASN A 335 -16.80 10.93 1.36
N ALA A 336 -16.04 11.91 1.84
CA ALA A 336 -15.38 12.91 1.02
C ALA A 336 -14.15 12.37 0.26
N LEU A 337 -13.66 11.17 0.60
CA LEU A 337 -12.51 10.56 -0.09
C LEU A 337 -12.90 10.13 -1.51
N ARG A 338 -12.18 10.61 -2.50
CA ARG A 338 -12.25 10.12 -3.87
C ARG A 338 -11.29 8.94 -4.03
N TYR A 339 -11.59 8.00 -4.91
CA TYR A 339 -10.79 6.81 -5.11
C TYR A 339 -10.24 6.75 -6.52
N GLU A 340 -9.02 6.24 -6.63
CA GLU A 340 -8.35 5.96 -7.88
C GLU A 340 -8.21 4.46 -8.08
N PRO A 341 -8.60 3.94 -9.25
CA PRO A 341 -8.45 2.52 -9.56
C PRO A 341 -7.00 2.19 -9.96
N ILE A 342 -6.64 0.91 -9.75
CA ILE A 342 -5.43 0.31 -10.32
C ILE A 342 -5.86 -0.91 -11.12
N ALA A 343 -5.34 -1.04 -12.33
CA ALA A 343 -5.48 -2.25 -13.11
C ALA A 343 -4.14 -3.00 -13.16
N THR A 344 -4.23 -4.32 -13.05
CA THR A 344 -3.11 -5.24 -13.33
C THR A 344 -3.52 -6.14 -14.47
N VAL A 345 -2.79 -6.07 -15.58
CA VAL A 345 -2.97 -6.93 -16.74
C VAL A 345 -1.89 -8.01 -16.70
N TYR A 346 -2.29 -9.23 -16.38
CA TYR A 346 -1.43 -10.40 -16.52
C TYR A 346 -1.44 -10.87 -17.97
N ALA A 347 -0.25 -11.05 -18.52
CA ALA A 347 -0.05 -11.48 -19.89
C ALA A 347 1.08 -12.51 -19.95
N TYR A 348 1.05 -13.35 -20.96
CA TYR A 348 2.00 -14.44 -21.15
C TYR A 348 2.64 -14.38 -22.53
N SER A 349 3.94 -14.60 -22.58
CA SER A 349 4.69 -14.87 -23.81
C SER A 349 5.70 -15.97 -23.52
N LYS A 350 5.66 -17.04 -24.29
CA LYS A 350 6.49 -18.22 -24.06
C LYS A 350 7.98 -17.85 -24.09
N GLY A 351 8.68 -18.16 -22.99
CA GLY A 351 10.11 -17.88 -22.86
C GLY A 351 10.47 -16.41 -22.63
N ALA A 352 9.50 -15.52 -22.48
CA ALA A 352 9.77 -14.13 -22.15
C ALA A 352 10.54 -14.01 -20.83
N LYS A 353 11.60 -13.21 -20.83
CA LYS A 353 12.41 -12.89 -19.68
C LYS A 353 12.86 -11.43 -19.82
N LEU A 354 12.46 -10.60 -18.88
CA LEU A 354 12.90 -9.19 -18.86
C LEU A 354 14.35 -9.10 -18.41
N SER A 355 15.01 -7.99 -18.77
CA SER A 355 16.39 -7.70 -18.34
C SER A 355 16.50 -7.42 -16.82
N GLN A 356 15.39 -7.11 -16.19
CA GLN A 356 15.24 -6.84 -14.75
C GLN A 356 13.90 -7.42 -14.28
N PRO A 357 13.74 -7.73 -12.99
CA PRO A 357 12.46 -8.18 -12.43
C PRO A 357 11.32 -7.18 -12.61
N MET A 358 11.65 -5.90 -12.75
CA MET A 358 10.73 -4.79 -13.02
C MET A 358 11.35 -3.82 -14.01
N LEU A 359 10.55 -3.35 -14.96
CA LEU A 359 10.91 -2.27 -15.87
C LEU A 359 9.83 -1.18 -15.84
N ALA A 360 10.25 0.08 -15.96
CA ALA A 360 9.35 1.16 -16.30
C ALA A 360 8.98 1.07 -17.80
N LEU A 361 7.78 1.49 -18.14
CA LEU A 361 7.31 1.60 -19.51
C LEU A 361 7.06 3.07 -19.86
N ARG A 362 7.26 3.44 -21.11
CA ARG A 362 6.85 4.74 -21.60
C ARG A 362 5.34 4.77 -21.66
N SER A 363 4.76 5.61 -20.83
CA SER A 363 3.30 5.68 -20.66
C SER A 363 2.78 7.08 -20.95
N ASP A 364 1.53 7.13 -21.34
CA ASP A 364 0.70 8.33 -21.42
C ASP A 364 -0.48 8.18 -20.46
N SER A 365 -1.02 9.30 -20.01
CA SER A 365 -2.09 9.34 -19.00
C SER A 365 -3.39 9.91 -19.57
N GLY A 366 -4.51 9.58 -18.91
CA GLY A 366 -5.84 10.05 -19.29
C GLY A 366 -6.68 9.04 -20.08
N SER A 367 -7.91 9.41 -20.42
CA SER A 367 -8.89 8.52 -21.08
C SER A 367 -8.46 8.10 -22.49
N GLU A 368 -7.68 8.94 -23.17
CA GLU A 368 -7.18 8.70 -24.55
C GLU A 368 -5.82 7.97 -24.58
N ALA A 369 -5.27 7.63 -23.40
CA ALA A 369 -3.97 6.94 -23.32
C ALA A 369 -3.89 5.75 -24.26
N GLN A 370 -2.81 5.66 -25.07
CA GLN A 370 -2.52 4.53 -25.93
C GLN A 370 -1.51 3.57 -25.29
N ASN A 371 -0.68 4.08 -24.37
CA ASN A 371 0.32 3.35 -23.63
C ASN A 371 0.04 3.48 -22.11
N PRO A 372 -1.01 2.84 -21.57
CA PRO A 372 -1.49 3.14 -20.24
C PRO A 372 -0.65 2.53 -19.11
N ALA A 373 0.17 1.49 -19.37
CA ALA A 373 0.93 0.82 -18.32
C ALA A 373 2.24 1.59 -17.99
N GLN A 374 2.46 1.85 -16.71
CA GLN A 374 3.68 2.51 -16.23
C GLN A 374 4.80 1.51 -15.93
N PHE A 375 4.44 0.31 -15.49
CA PHE A 375 5.42 -0.71 -15.08
C PHE A 375 5.02 -2.08 -15.59
N VAL A 376 6.05 -2.92 -15.79
CA VAL A 376 5.90 -4.36 -16.04
C VAL A 376 6.81 -5.14 -15.11
N PHE A 377 6.28 -6.24 -14.57
CA PHE A 377 6.98 -7.17 -13.68
C PHE A 377 7.10 -8.53 -14.33
N ASP A 378 8.29 -9.11 -14.29
CA ASP A 378 8.57 -10.48 -14.71
C ASP A 378 8.28 -11.43 -13.54
N ARG A 379 7.12 -12.07 -13.56
CA ARG A 379 6.70 -12.98 -12.50
C ARG A 379 7.61 -14.19 -12.37
N GLY A 380 8.22 -14.65 -13.46
CA GLY A 380 9.19 -15.76 -13.44
C GLY A 380 10.46 -15.42 -12.63
N GLN A 381 10.87 -14.16 -12.58
CA GLN A 381 11.98 -13.71 -11.71
C GLN A 381 11.54 -13.45 -10.27
N LEU A 382 10.23 -13.50 -9.98
CA LEU A 382 9.61 -13.22 -8.69
C LEU A 382 8.94 -14.47 -8.08
N GLY A 383 9.40 -15.66 -8.43
CA GLY A 383 8.89 -16.92 -7.91
C GLY A 383 7.56 -17.41 -8.50
N GLY A 384 7.06 -16.74 -9.55
CA GLY A 384 5.91 -17.18 -10.34
C GLY A 384 6.33 -17.92 -11.62
N GLU A 385 5.37 -18.10 -12.53
CA GLU A 385 5.58 -18.83 -13.77
C GLU A 385 6.44 -18.07 -14.78
N HIS A 386 7.36 -18.78 -15.45
CA HIS A 386 8.21 -18.22 -16.50
C HIS A 386 7.37 -17.76 -17.70
N GLY A 387 7.69 -16.58 -18.23
CA GLY A 387 6.96 -15.96 -19.34
C GLY A 387 5.69 -15.20 -18.90
N LEU A 388 5.29 -15.29 -17.63
CA LEU A 388 4.19 -14.54 -17.08
C LEU A 388 4.66 -13.11 -16.69
N LEU A 389 4.01 -12.12 -17.26
CA LEU A 389 4.26 -10.70 -17.01
C LEU A 389 3.06 -10.05 -16.35
N ALA A 390 3.29 -9.11 -15.42
CA ALA A 390 2.23 -8.32 -14.81
C ALA A 390 2.44 -6.82 -15.15
N PHE A 391 1.53 -6.26 -15.92
CA PHE A 391 1.54 -4.84 -16.29
C PHE A 391 0.66 -4.06 -15.31
N VAL A 392 1.17 -2.96 -14.79
CA VAL A 392 0.46 -2.11 -13.82
C VAL A 392 0.05 -0.80 -14.46
N VAL A 393 -1.25 -0.48 -14.34
CA VAL A 393 -1.85 0.77 -14.77
C VAL A 393 -2.42 1.48 -13.55
N SER A 394 -1.69 2.47 -13.05
CA SER A 394 -2.13 3.37 -11.98
C SER A 394 -3.13 4.39 -12.50
N ALA A 395 -4.05 4.84 -11.64
CA ALA A 395 -5.12 5.77 -11.98
C ALA A 395 -5.86 5.34 -13.27
N SER A 396 -6.13 4.02 -13.40
CA SER A 396 -6.63 3.41 -14.63
C SER A 396 -8.02 3.95 -15.00
N GLN A 397 -8.25 4.16 -16.30
CA GLN A 397 -9.50 4.69 -16.83
C GLN A 397 -10.03 3.80 -17.95
N GLY A 398 -11.33 3.90 -18.21
CA GLY A 398 -11.97 3.24 -19.32
C GLY A 398 -12.44 1.81 -19.05
N ASP A 399 -12.84 1.14 -20.12
CA ASP A 399 -13.33 -0.24 -20.09
C ASP A 399 -12.20 -1.25 -19.93
N ARG A 400 -12.48 -2.37 -19.23
CA ARG A 400 -11.51 -3.43 -18.96
C ARG A 400 -10.89 -4.01 -20.23
N PHE A 401 -11.70 -4.31 -21.24
CA PHE A 401 -11.23 -4.95 -22.46
C PHE A 401 -10.41 -4.00 -23.32
N ALA A 402 -10.89 -2.76 -23.49
CA ALA A 402 -10.16 -1.72 -24.21
C ALA A 402 -8.81 -1.41 -23.53
N LEU A 403 -8.77 -1.37 -22.20
CA LEU A 403 -7.54 -1.19 -21.44
C LEU A 403 -6.57 -2.37 -21.65
N GLN A 404 -7.08 -3.61 -21.57
CA GLN A 404 -6.28 -4.82 -21.81
C GLN A 404 -5.64 -4.80 -23.20
N GLU A 405 -6.41 -4.51 -24.25
CA GLU A 405 -5.93 -4.43 -25.64
C GLU A 405 -4.78 -3.41 -25.76
N LYS A 406 -4.96 -2.21 -25.22
CA LYS A 406 -3.93 -1.15 -25.24
C LYS A 406 -2.65 -1.61 -24.53
N VAL A 407 -2.78 -2.24 -23.36
CA VAL A 407 -1.62 -2.76 -22.61
C VAL A 407 -0.89 -3.87 -23.37
N ILE A 408 -1.62 -4.77 -24.04
CA ILE A 408 -1.01 -5.83 -24.85
C ILE A 408 -0.26 -5.23 -26.06
N VAL A 409 -0.84 -4.25 -26.75
CA VAL A 409 -0.18 -3.55 -27.86
C VAL A 409 1.08 -2.83 -27.36
N GLN A 410 0.99 -2.12 -26.25
CA GLN A 410 2.13 -1.45 -25.61
C GLN A 410 3.23 -2.46 -25.24
N GLY A 411 2.87 -3.58 -24.62
CA GLY A 411 3.80 -4.64 -24.23
C GLY A 411 4.51 -5.27 -25.42
N ARG A 412 3.78 -5.61 -26.48
CA ARG A 412 4.34 -6.14 -27.72
C ARG A 412 5.37 -5.19 -28.33
N SER A 413 5.04 -3.92 -28.40
CA SER A 413 5.91 -2.88 -28.98
C SER A 413 7.13 -2.59 -28.12
N GLN A 414 6.95 -2.28 -26.84
CA GLN A 414 8.05 -1.79 -26.00
C GLN A 414 8.99 -2.90 -25.51
N LEU A 415 8.48 -4.14 -25.38
CA LEU A 415 9.27 -5.29 -24.93
C LEU A 415 9.75 -6.18 -26.09
N ASN A 416 9.34 -5.89 -27.33
CA ASN A 416 9.59 -6.73 -28.50
C ASN A 416 9.10 -8.18 -28.30
N LEU A 417 7.87 -8.34 -27.82
CA LEU A 417 7.21 -9.63 -27.57
C LEU A 417 5.96 -9.75 -28.45
N PRO A 418 6.08 -10.10 -29.75
CA PRO A 418 4.97 -10.10 -30.70
C PRO A 418 3.88 -11.12 -30.36
N ASP A 419 4.23 -12.20 -29.66
CA ASP A 419 3.34 -13.29 -29.23
C ASP A 419 2.73 -13.08 -27.85
N LEU A 420 2.91 -11.90 -27.24
CA LEU A 420 2.33 -11.58 -25.94
C LEU A 420 0.80 -11.65 -26.01
N GLN A 421 0.19 -12.43 -25.14
CA GLN A 421 -1.26 -12.64 -25.07
C GLN A 421 -1.80 -12.38 -23.66
N PRO A 422 -3.01 -11.84 -23.53
CA PRO A 422 -3.60 -11.59 -22.22
C PRO A 422 -3.99 -12.89 -21.51
N ILE A 423 -3.79 -12.93 -20.20
CA ILE A 423 -4.26 -14.02 -19.33
C ILE A 423 -5.44 -13.53 -18.49
N GLN A 424 -5.25 -12.46 -17.74
CA GLN A 424 -6.29 -11.93 -16.87
C GLN A 424 -6.07 -10.43 -16.62
N THR A 425 -7.16 -9.67 -16.62
CA THR A 425 -7.16 -8.27 -16.20
C THR A 425 -7.94 -8.12 -14.91
N ILE A 426 -7.28 -7.61 -13.87
CA ILE A 426 -7.87 -7.35 -12.56
C ILE A 426 -7.90 -5.84 -12.37
N ILE A 427 -9.07 -5.29 -12.02
CA ILE A 427 -9.22 -3.86 -11.71
C ILE A 427 -9.73 -3.73 -10.28
N GLU A 428 -8.90 -3.18 -9.40
CA GLU A 428 -9.33 -2.75 -8.08
C GLU A 428 -9.85 -1.29 -8.21
N LYS A 429 -11.16 -1.14 -8.24
CA LYS A 429 -11.81 0.16 -8.49
C LYS A 429 -11.57 1.20 -7.40
N ARG A 430 -11.28 0.74 -6.19
CA ARG A 430 -11.00 1.58 -5.01
C ARG A 430 -9.66 1.20 -4.42
N ALA A 431 -8.64 1.13 -5.27
CA ALA A 431 -7.31 0.69 -4.90
C ALA A 431 -6.72 1.60 -3.82
N THR A 432 -6.74 2.90 -4.07
CA THR A 432 -6.30 3.93 -3.14
C THR A 432 -7.29 5.10 -3.14
N PHE A 433 -7.26 5.91 -2.10
CA PHE A 433 -7.87 7.24 -2.21
C PHE A 433 -6.90 8.20 -2.92
N ALA A 434 -7.43 9.20 -3.61
CA ALA A 434 -6.64 10.24 -4.27
C ALA A 434 -5.98 11.17 -3.24
N CYS A 435 -4.67 11.21 -3.22
CA CYS A 435 -3.88 12.07 -2.34
C CYS A 435 -3.83 13.50 -2.86
N THR A 436 -4.96 14.22 -2.82
CA THR A 436 -5.09 15.58 -3.37
C THR A 436 -4.53 16.67 -2.43
N PRO A 437 -4.18 17.85 -2.95
CA PRO A 437 -3.80 19.00 -2.14
C PRO A 437 -4.88 19.37 -1.11
N GLY A 438 -4.46 19.65 0.13
CA GLY A 438 -5.36 20.07 1.22
C GLY A 438 -6.29 18.98 1.76
N LEU A 439 -6.13 17.71 1.34
CA LEU A 439 -6.97 16.61 1.81
C LEU A 439 -6.86 16.42 3.32
N GLN A 440 -8.00 16.49 4.00
CA GLN A 440 -8.12 16.14 5.42
C GLN A 440 -8.52 14.67 5.54
N ARG A 441 -7.83 13.93 6.39
CA ARG A 441 -8.08 12.51 6.65
C ARG A 441 -8.53 12.30 8.09
N PRO A 442 -9.41 11.30 8.38
CA PRO A 442 -9.92 11.05 9.71
C PRO A 442 -8.82 10.63 10.69
N ALA A 443 -8.99 10.96 11.96
CA ALA A 443 -8.15 10.48 13.05
C ALA A 443 -8.43 8.99 13.35
N ASN A 444 -7.54 8.35 14.16
CA ASN A 444 -7.71 6.97 14.61
C ASN A 444 -8.87 6.78 15.61
N GLN A 445 -9.23 7.80 16.36
CA GLN A 445 -10.34 7.73 17.31
C GLN A 445 -11.59 8.33 16.69
N ILE A 446 -12.67 7.55 16.66
CA ILE A 446 -14.00 7.99 16.25
C ILE A 446 -14.75 8.46 17.51
N ALA A 447 -14.75 7.61 18.55
CA ALA A 447 -15.42 7.85 19.82
C ALA A 447 -14.72 7.02 20.93
N PRO A 448 -15.03 7.22 22.21
CA PRO A 448 -14.48 6.39 23.28
C PRO A 448 -14.76 4.90 23.05
N GLY A 449 -13.71 4.11 22.98
CA GLY A 449 -13.79 2.66 22.68
C GLY A 449 -14.16 2.30 21.24
N LEU A 450 -14.31 3.29 20.35
CA LEU A 450 -14.51 3.06 18.91
C LEU A 450 -13.37 3.71 18.14
N LEU A 451 -12.49 2.87 17.60
CA LEU A 451 -11.28 3.26 16.89
C LEU A 451 -11.36 2.84 15.43
N VAL A 452 -10.47 3.41 14.63
CA VAL A 452 -10.34 3.07 13.21
C VAL A 452 -8.88 2.95 12.82
N CYS A 453 -8.57 2.02 11.91
CA CYS A 453 -7.27 1.94 11.26
C CYS A 453 -7.43 1.60 9.77
N GLY A 454 -6.47 2.06 8.97
CA GLY A 454 -6.46 1.89 7.52
C GLY A 454 -5.50 2.88 6.87
N ASP A 455 -5.19 2.65 5.61
CA ASP A 455 -4.31 3.50 4.81
C ASP A 455 -4.84 4.94 4.62
N TYR A 456 -6.14 5.15 4.85
CA TYR A 456 -6.84 6.43 4.73
C TYR A 456 -6.84 7.28 6.01
N VAL A 457 -6.48 6.69 7.14
CA VAL A 457 -6.40 7.41 8.42
C VAL A 457 -5.24 8.40 8.41
N ALA A 458 -5.39 9.52 9.11
CA ALA A 458 -4.35 10.55 9.22
C ALA A 458 -3.03 9.97 9.74
N GLY A 459 -1.93 10.35 9.09
CA GLY A 459 -0.61 9.81 9.41
C GLY A 459 0.33 9.84 8.22
N PRO A 460 1.58 9.42 8.38
CA PRO A 460 2.52 9.27 7.28
C PRO A 460 2.15 8.11 6.36
N TYR A 461 2.71 8.08 5.15
CA TYR A 461 2.52 7.03 4.14
C TYR A 461 1.04 6.81 3.73
N PRO A 462 0.29 7.87 3.32
CA PRO A 462 -1.09 7.73 2.89
C PRO A 462 -1.22 6.74 1.73
N ALA A 463 -2.33 6.01 1.69
CA ALA A 463 -2.67 5.08 0.62
C ALA A 463 -1.65 3.94 0.40
N THR A 464 -0.89 3.55 1.43
CA THR A 464 0.13 2.48 1.36
C THR A 464 -0.08 1.40 2.42
N LEU A 465 0.58 0.24 2.24
CA LEU A 465 0.61 -0.83 3.25
C LEU A 465 1.24 -0.34 4.56
N GLU A 466 2.31 0.46 4.49
CA GLU A 466 2.95 1.05 5.66
C GLU A 466 2.01 2.01 6.41
N GLY A 467 1.25 2.85 5.68
CA GLY A 467 0.25 3.71 6.27
C GLY A 467 -0.84 2.92 6.99
N ALA A 468 -1.29 1.81 6.39
CA ALA A 468 -2.25 0.91 7.00
C ALA A 468 -1.71 0.30 8.31
N VAL A 469 -0.49 -0.20 8.30
CA VAL A 469 0.17 -0.78 9.49
C VAL A 469 0.39 0.29 10.56
N ARG A 470 0.94 1.45 10.21
CA ARG A 470 1.19 2.54 11.17
C ARG A 470 -0.08 3.05 11.83
N SER A 471 -1.18 3.16 11.06
CA SER A 471 -2.47 3.55 11.63
C SER A 471 -3.00 2.52 12.64
N ALA A 472 -2.75 1.22 12.38
CA ALA A 472 -3.08 0.15 13.31
C ALA A 472 -2.28 0.26 14.63
N LEU A 473 -0.98 0.53 14.54
CA LEU A 473 -0.14 0.76 15.72
C LEU A 473 -0.62 1.95 16.53
N GLN A 474 -1.04 3.03 15.87
CA GLN A 474 -1.59 4.21 16.55
C GLN A 474 -2.94 3.93 17.19
N ALA A 475 -3.84 3.20 16.53
CA ALA A 475 -5.12 2.80 17.12
C ALA A 475 -4.92 1.98 18.41
N VAL A 476 -3.98 1.02 18.39
CA VAL A 476 -3.68 0.19 19.58
C VAL A 476 -3.07 1.02 20.74
N LYS A 477 -2.32 2.08 20.46
CA LYS A 477 -1.81 2.98 21.52
C LYS A 477 -2.89 3.79 22.23
N LEU A 478 -4.09 3.85 21.67
CA LEU A 478 -5.25 4.53 22.27
C LEU A 478 -6.10 3.61 23.15
N LEU A 479 -5.72 2.34 23.29
CA LEU A 479 -6.36 1.37 24.16
C LEU A 479 -6.02 1.64 25.63
#